data_31280ef343611a36d7e4ab12489f5b5a
#
_entry.id   31280ef343611a36d7e4ab12489f5b5a
#
_cell.length_a   1.000
_cell.length_b   1.000
_cell.length_c   1.000
_cell.angle_alpha   90.00
_cell.angle_beta   90.00
_cell.angle_gamma   90.00
#
_symmetry.space_group_name_H-M   'P 1'
#
loop_
_entity.id
_entity.type
_entity.pdbx_description
1 polymer ?
#
loop_
_entity_poly.entity_id
_entity_poly.type
_entity_poly.pdbx_seq_one_letter_code
_entity_poly.pdbx_strand_id
1 'polypeptide(L)'
;MNAFTKSLPIVCAALVASSTFAAKPDTDGARIGVWTQDYDAAVALAKTNNLPIMLNFTGSDWCGWCKLMDRQVFSTAEWEKWAKENIVLAFIDFPNDKSLVPKKYVDRNKDLSKKYNVRGYPTYIVIDPGTGESIGQLGASREATPEKFITELEELLLQRPGVDLSKLLSPEDMKRLEQLRQEKTIVKAGIEEFGKKANAELGKLHKAIGEAKEKDAKAAAEAAFKARLAEFEKAFAPLQEKGEKIDEEISALLKKARGK
;
A
#
# COMPACT_ATOMS: atom_id res chain seq x y z
N MET A 1 0.50 -70.59 -9.82
CA MET A 1 -0.21 -69.68 -8.89
C MET A 1 0.39 -68.29 -9.09
N ASN A 2 -0.32 -67.43 -9.81
CA ASN A 2 0.19 -66.12 -10.28
C ASN A 2 -0.13 -65.05 -9.27
N ALA A 3 0.94 -64.39 -8.74
CA ALA A 3 0.80 -63.20 -7.93
C ALA A 3 0.83 -61.94 -8.83
N PHE A 4 -0.34 -61.29 -8.96
CA PHE A 4 -0.51 -60.00 -9.63
C PHE A 4 -0.04 -58.89 -8.72
N THR A 5 1.11 -58.30 -9.01
CA THR A 5 1.54 -57.02 -8.44
C THR A 5 0.86 -55.88 -9.18
N LYS A 6 -0.13 -55.27 -8.54
CA LYS A 6 -0.73 -54.00 -9.04
C LYS A 6 0.17 -52.84 -8.66
N SER A 7 0.89 -52.28 -9.63
CA SER A 7 1.59 -51.00 -9.52
C SER A 7 0.56 -49.87 -9.62
N LEU A 8 0.47 -49.06 -8.55
CA LEU A 8 -0.27 -47.80 -8.54
C LEU A 8 0.57 -46.75 -9.29
N PRO A 9 0.04 -45.95 -10.23
CA PRO A 9 0.75 -44.82 -10.78
C PRO A 9 0.76 -43.68 -9.79
N ILE A 10 1.95 -43.26 -9.41
CA ILE A 10 2.19 -42.01 -8.67
C ILE A 10 1.90 -40.87 -9.63
N VAL A 11 0.73 -40.23 -9.48
CA VAL A 11 0.43 -38.95 -10.13
C VAL A 11 1.22 -37.87 -9.42
N CYS A 12 2.40 -37.51 -9.94
CA CYS A 12 3.07 -36.28 -9.59
C CYS A 12 2.23 -35.11 -10.06
N ALA A 13 1.39 -34.57 -9.18
CA ALA A 13 0.79 -33.26 -9.39
C ALA A 13 1.93 -32.23 -9.31
N ALA A 14 2.45 -31.85 -10.47
CA ALA A 14 3.32 -30.68 -10.58
C ALA A 14 2.50 -29.46 -10.16
N LEU A 15 2.74 -28.94 -8.97
CA LEU A 15 2.35 -27.60 -8.54
C LEU A 15 3.10 -26.62 -9.46
N VAL A 16 2.44 -26.24 -10.57
CA VAL A 16 2.86 -25.10 -11.36
C VAL A 16 2.59 -23.87 -10.50
N ALA A 17 3.62 -23.40 -9.81
CA ALA A 17 3.61 -22.07 -9.22
C ALA A 17 3.53 -21.08 -10.39
N SER A 18 2.31 -20.72 -10.78
CA SER A 18 2.07 -19.63 -11.70
C SER A 18 2.54 -18.36 -11.00
N SER A 19 3.74 -17.87 -11.35
CA SER A 19 4.15 -16.51 -11.06
C SER A 19 3.19 -15.59 -11.83
N THR A 20 2.13 -15.17 -11.16
CA THR A 20 1.20 -14.18 -11.70
C THR A 20 1.91 -12.83 -11.70
N PHE A 21 2.48 -12.45 -12.85
CA PHE A 21 2.70 -11.04 -13.13
C PHE A 21 1.34 -10.35 -13.04
N ALA A 22 1.29 -9.19 -12.38
CA ALA A 22 0.07 -8.40 -12.34
C ALA A 22 -0.48 -8.25 -13.76
N ALA A 23 -1.76 -8.55 -13.91
CA ALA A 23 -2.41 -8.45 -15.20
C ALA A 23 -2.31 -7.00 -15.71
N LYS A 24 -1.99 -6.82 -16.99
CA LYS A 24 -1.94 -5.48 -17.60
C LYS A 24 -3.30 -4.79 -17.38
N PRO A 25 -3.32 -3.50 -16.95
CA PRO A 25 -4.57 -2.77 -16.78
C PRO A 25 -5.43 -2.75 -18.06
N ASP A 26 -6.74 -2.90 -17.89
CA ASP A 26 -7.69 -2.75 -18.99
C ASP A 26 -7.56 -1.33 -19.59
N THR A 27 -7.64 -1.19 -20.91
CA THR A 27 -7.54 0.12 -21.60
C THR A 27 -8.91 0.71 -21.91
N ASP A 28 -9.97 -0.10 -21.90
CA ASP A 28 -11.35 0.30 -22.15
C ASP A 28 -12.28 -0.48 -21.22
N GLY A 29 -13.27 0.23 -20.65
CA GLY A 29 -14.18 -0.33 -19.67
C GLY A 29 -13.56 -0.53 -18.28
N ALA A 30 -14.38 -0.99 -17.33
CA ALA A 30 -13.97 -1.24 -15.94
C ALA A 30 -14.66 -2.48 -15.37
N ARG A 31 -13.96 -3.17 -14.46
CA ARG A 31 -14.43 -4.32 -13.68
C ARG A 31 -14.06 -4.11 -12.21
N ILE A 32 -14.91 -4.53 -11.29
CA ILE A 32 -14.61 -4.41 -9.85
C ILE A 32 -13.35 -5.21 -9.52
N GLY A 33 -12.43 -4.60 -8.77
CA GLY A 33 -11.17 -5.22 -8.35
C GLY A 33 -10.14 -5.44 -9.45
N VAL A 34 -10.37 -4.91 -10.67
CA VAL A 34 -9.43 -4.99 -11.78
C VAL A 34 -8.97 -3.59 -12.17
N TRP A 35 -7.66 -3.42 -12.34
CA TRP A 35 -7.09 -2.14 -12.77
C TRP A 35 -7.56 -1.77 -14.17
N THR A 36 -8.02 -0.52 -14.34
CA THR A 36 -8.35 0.04 -15.65
C THR A 36 -7.73 1.42 -15.84
N GLN A 37 -7.33 1.73 -17.05
CA GLN A 37 -6.94 3.07 -17.47
C GLN A 37 -8.16 3.93 -17.83
N ASP A 38 -9.33 3.32 -18.01
CA ASP A 38 -10.58 4.02 -18.31
C ASP A 38 -11.23 4.57 -17.05
N TYR A 39 -10.80 5.79 -16.65
CA TYR A 39 -11.29 6.46 -15.45
C TYR A 39 -12.81 6.71 -15.50
N ASP A 40 -13.35 7.08 -16.67
CA ASP A 40 -14.77 7.39 -16.80
C ASP A 40 -15.63 6.13 -16.64
N ALA A 41 -15.19 5.02 -17.20
CA ALA A 41 -15.81 3.71 -16.98
C ALA A 41 -15.70 3.27 -15.50
N ALA A 42 -14.54 3.52 -14.85
CA ALA A 42 -14.36 3.25 -13.43
C ALA A 42 -15.35 4.07 -12.57
N VAL A 43 -15.51 5.35 -12.86
CA VAL A 43 -16.48 6.23 -12.16
C VAL A 43 -17.92 5.74 -12.38
N ALA A 44 -18.30 5.39 -13.59
CA ALA A 44 -19.64 4.89 -13.90
C ALA A 44 -19.93 3.58 -13.15
N LEU A 45 -18.97 2.63 -13.18
CA LEU A 45 -19.07 1.34 -12.46
C LEU A 45 -19.21 1.54 -10.95
N ALA A 46 -18.37 2.40 -10.39
CA ALA A 46 -18.35 2.70 -8.95
C ALA A 46 -19.67 3.33 -8.47
N LYS A 47 -20.23 4.28 -9.23
CA LYS A 47 -21.55 4.88 -8.95
C LYS A 47 -22.66 3.85 -8.96
N THR A 48 -22.68 2.97 -9.97
CA THR A 48 -23.71 1.93 -10.10
C THR A 48 -23.69 0.94 -8.93
N ASN A 49 -22.49 0.61 -8.42
CA ASN A 49 -22.32 -0.37 -7.35
C ASN A 49 -22.15 0.26 -5.97
N ASN A 50 -22.19 1.59 -5.88
CA ASN A 50 -21.91 2.34 -4.64
C ASN A 50 -20.57 1.96 -3.99
N LEU A 51 -19.53 1.70 -4.81
CA LEU A 51 -18.18 1.35 -4.36
C LEU A 51 -17.24 2.55 -4.45
N PRO A 52 -16.27 2.69 -3.53
CA PRO A 52 -15.21 3.68 -3.66
C PRO A 52 -14.31 3.38 -4.86
N ILE A 53 -13.55 4.40 -5.28
CA ILE A 53 -12.54 4.25 -6.33
C ILE A 53 -11.16 4.52 -5.74
N MET A 54 -10.19 3.66 -6.01
CA MET A 54 -8.79 3.93 -5.74
C MET A 54 -8.07 4.30 -7.04
N LEU A 55 -7.52 5.50 -7.07
CA LEU A 55 -6.68 6.01 -8.16
C LEU A 55 -5.23 5.71 -7.83
N ASN A 56 -4.57 4.87 -8.62
CA ASN A 56 -3.13 4.61 -8.52
C ASN A 56 -2.36 5.53 -9.47
N PHE A 57 -1.80 6.59 -8.94
CA PHE A 57 -0.86 7.45 -9.67
C PHE A 57 0.51 6.81 -9.65
N THR A 58 1.00 6.42 -10.82
CA THR A 58 2.17 5.54 -10.94
C THR A 58 3.07 5.91 -12.13
N GLY A 59 4.28 5.34 -12.16
CA GLY A 59 5.18 5.32 -13.30
C GLY A 59 5.59 3.88 -13.58
N SER A 60 4.74 3.15 -14.30
CA SER A 60 4.76 1.70 -14.39
C SER A 60 6.10 1.11 -14.88
N ASP A 61 6.78 1.79 -15.79
CA ASP A 61 8.02 1.32 -16.40
C ASP A 61 9.31 1.77 -15.69
N TRP A 62 9.25 2.85 -14.87
CA TRP A 62 10.44 3.42 -14.24
C TRP A 62 10.41 3.52 -12.71
N CYS A 63 9.22 3.60 -12.07
CA CYS A 63 9.10 3.82 -10.64
C CYS A 63 9.39 2.56 -9.82
N GLY A 64 10.51 2.49 -9.13
CA GLY A 64 10.91 1.34 -8.32
C GLY A 64 9.95 1.04 -7.16
N TRP A 65 9.45 2.08 -6.48
CA TRP A 65 8.48 1.95 -5.40
C TRP A 65 7.11 1.45 -5.89
N CYS A 66 6.70 1.87 -7.10
CA CYS A 66 5.46 1.41 -7.71
C CYS A 66 5.53 -0.10 -8.01
N LYS A 67 6.66 -0.56 -8.57
CA LYS A 67 6.92 -1.98 -8.83
C LYS A 67 7.03 -2.81 -7.55
N LEU A 68 7.53 -2.21 -6.44
CA LEU A 68 7.58 -2.86 -5.14
C LEU A 68 6.17 -3.13 -4.62
N MET A 69 5.32 -2.09 -4.58
CA MET A 69 3.93 -2.20 -4.13
C MET A 69 3.11 -3.17 -4.99
N ASP A 70 3.34 -3.15 -6.31
CA ASP A 70 2.69 -4.09 -7.21
C ASP A 70 2.99 -5.55 -6.80
N ARG A 71 4.25 -5.90 -6.59
CA ARG A 71 4.65 -7.25 -6.19
C ARG A 71 4.21 -7.63 -4.77
N GLN A 72 4.33 -6.70 -3.82
CA GLN A 72 4.08 -7.01 -2.41
C GLN A 72 2.60 -6.99 -2.04
N VAL A 73 1.79 -6.19 -2.75
CA VAL A 73 0.38 -5.98 -2.43
C VAL A 73 -0.52 -6.39 -3.59
N PHE A 74 -0.45 -5.68 -4.71
CA PHE A 74 -1.50 -5.72 -5.73
C PHE A 74 -1.51 -6.97 -6.61
N SER A 75 -0.39 -7.70 -6.69
CA SER A 75 -0.29 -8.98 -7.40
C SER A 75 -0.53 -10.20 -6.49
N THR A 76 -1.04 -9.99 -5.29
CA THR A 76 -1.31 -11.08 -4.35
C THR A 76 -2.76 -11.56 -4.44
N ALA A 77 -2.98 -12.86 -4.23
CA ALA A 77 -4.32 -13.44 -4.23
C ALA A 77 -5.22 -12.85 -3.13
N GLU A 78 -4.64 -12.44 -2.01
CA GLU A 78 -5.35 -11.80 -0.90
C GLU A 78 -5.92 -10.44 -1.31
N TRP A 79 -5.09 -9.58 -1.93
CA TRP A 79 -5.54 -8.30 -2.47
C TRP A 79 -6.60 -8.49 -3.55
N GLU A 80 -6.35 -9.37 -4.53
CA GLU A 80 -7.31 -9.61 -5.63
C GLU A 80 -8.67 -10.05 -5.12
N LYS A 81 -8.69 -10.95 -4.13
CA LYS A 81 -9.93 -11.41 -3.51
C LYS A 81 -10.69 -10.26 -2.85
N TRP A 82 -9.99 -9.46 -2.02
CA TRP A 82 -10.59 -8.34 -1.33
C TRP A 82 -11.08 -7.26 -2.32
N ALA A 83 -10.26 -6.89 -3.30
CA ALA A 83 -10.58 -5.83 -4.23
C ALA A 83 -11.81 -6.13 -5.09
N LYS A 84 -12.02 -7.38 -5.50
CA LYS A 84 -13.20 -7.81 -6.28
C LYS A 84 -14.55 -7.59 -5.58
N GLU A 85 -14.55 -7.37 -4.29
CA GLU A 85 -15.78 -7.18 -3.51
C GLU A 85 -15.93 -5.73 -3.03
N ASN A 86 -14.84 -4.95 -3.00
CA ASN A 86 -14.81 -3.74 -2.15
C ASN A 86 -14.49 -2.44 -2.88
N ILE A 87 -13.86 -2.48 -4.08
CA ILE A 87 -13.32 -1.26 -4.66
C ILE A 87 -13.20 -1.33 -6.18
N VAL A 88 -13.36 -0.20 -6.83
CA VAL A 88 -13.02 -0.02 -8.25
C VAL A 88 -11.62 0.58 -8.35
N LEU A 89 -10.81 0.09 -9.30
CA LEU A 89 -9.39 0.41 -9.40
C LEU A 89 -9.09 1.17 -10.70
N ALA A 90 -8.62 2.41 -10.59
CA ALA A 90 -8.22 3.22 -11.73
C ALA A 90 -6.69 3.41 -11.78
N PHE A 91 -6.08 3.10 -12.91
CA PHE A 91 -4.64 3.13 -13.15
C PHE A 91 -4.25 4.41 -13.90
N ILE A 92 -3.66 5.36 -13.19
CA ILE A 92 -3.29 6.69 -13.72
C ILE A 92 -1.78 6.71 -13.92
N ASP A 93 -1.36 6.24 -15.10
CA ASP A 93 0.04 6.01 -15.40
C ASP A 93 0.74 7.19 -16.06
N PHE A 94 2.01 7.39 -15.70
CA PHE A 94 2.93 8.39 -16.24
C PHE A 94 4.24 7.75 -16.70
N PRO A 95 4.18 6.84 -17.68
CA PRO A 95 5.34 6.07 -18.11
C PRO A 95 6.31 6.90 -18.96
N ASN A 96 7.57 6.43 -19.05
CA ASN A 96 8.53 6.91 -20.04
C ASN A 96 8.11 6.48 -21.46
N ASP A 97 7.74 5.20 -21.61
CA ASP A 97 7.17 4.67 -22.86
C ASP A 97 5.71 5.13 -23.04
N LYS A 98 5.53 6.14 -23.87
CA LYS A 98 4.21 6.76 -24.12
C LYS A 98 3.20 5.81 -24.78
N SER A 99 3.62 4.66 -25.30
CA SER A 99 2.73 3.66 -25.88
C SER A 99 1.91 2.90 -24.83
N LEU A 100 2.33 2.93 -23.56
CA LEU A 100 1.65 2.26 -22.45
C LEU A 100 0.34 2.94 -22.02
N VAL A 101 0.14 4.21 -22.40
CA VAL A 101 -1.08 4.96 -22.09
C VAL A 101 -1.76 5.39 -23.39
N PRO A 102 -3.03 5.04 -23.61
CA PRO A 102 -3.79 5.53 -24.76
C PRO A 102 -3.77 7.07 -24.82
N LYS A 103 -3.57 7.62 -26.01
CA LYS A 103 -3.45 9.09 -26.22
C LYS A 103 -4.64 9.85 -25.61
N LYS A 104 -5.85 9.30 -25.67
CA LYS A 104 -7.08 9.88 -25.11
C LYS A 104 -7.04 10.09 -23.59
N TYR A 105 -6.13 9.42 -22.86
CA TYR A 105 -6.03 9.49 -21.40
C TYR A 105 -4.88 10.38 -20.89
N VAL A 106 -3.94 10.75 -21.76
CA VAL A 106 -2.70 11.47 -21.34
C VAL A 106 -3.02 12.80 -20.63
N ASP A 107 -3.88 13.63 -21.22
CA ASP A 107 -4.19 14.95 -20.66
C ASP A 107 -5.11 14.81 -19.44
N ARG A 108 -6.09 13.91 -19.46
CA ARG A 108 -6.90 13.57 -18.30
C ARG A 108 -6.04 13.12 -17.10
N ASN A 109 -5.01 12.28 -17.31
CA ASN A 109 -4.10 11.86 -16.25
C ASN A 109 -3.40 13.05 -15.60
N LYS A 110 -2.92 14.01 -16.41
CA LYS A 110 -2.31 15.26 -15.91
C LYS A 110 -3.30 16.08 -15.08
N ASP A 111 -4.54 16.19 -15.54
CA ASP A 111 -5.56 16.97 -14.84
C ASP A 111 -5.98 16.32 -13.53
N LEU A 112 -6.11 15.00 -13.50
CA LEU A 112 -6.32 14.24 -12.24
C LEU A 112 -5.15 14.42 -11.27
N SER A 113 -3.91 14.36 -11.76
CA SER A 113 -2.72 14.59 -10.92
C SER A 113 -2.71 15.99 -10.30
N LYS A 114 -3.10 17.02 -11.07
CA LYS A 114 -3.25 18.39 -10.56
C LYS A 114 -4.41 18.49 -9.56
N LYS A 115 -5.59 17.94 -9.92
CA LYS A 115 -6.80 17.95 -9.08
C LYS A 115 -6.51 17.43 -7.68
N TYR A 116 -5.78 16.30 -7.59
CA TYR A 116 -5.49 15.65 -6.31
C TYR A 116 -4.12 16.03 -5.74
N ASN A 117 -3.44 17.06 -6.30
CA ASN A 117 -2.14 17.57 -5.82
C ASN A 117 -1.07 16.46 -5.63
N VAL A 118 -0.98 15.55 -6.60
CA VAL A 118 -0.02 14.44 -6.58
C VAL A 118 1.40 14.97 -6.78
N ARG A 119 2.30 14.70 -5.82
CA ARG A 119 3.68 15.22 -5.80
C ARG A 119 4.75 14.14 -6.01
N GLY A 120 4.37 12.87 -6.03
CA GLY A 120 5.29 11.74 -6.16
C GLY A 120 4.58 10.45 -6.47
N TYR A 121 5.35 9.39 -6.72
CA TYR A 121 4.84 8.08 -7.10
C TYR A 121 5.43 6.96 -6.23
N PRO A 122 4.62 5.93 -5.87
CA PRO A 122 3.18 5.87 -6.09
C PRO A 122 2.42 6.76 -5.11
N THR A 123 1.26 7.24 -5.54
CA THR A 123 0.26 7.85 -4.67
C THR A 123 -1.09 7.21 -4.94
N TYR A 124 -1.74 6.71 -3.90
CA TYR A 124 -3.06 6.08 -3.98
C TYR A 124 -4.10 7.03 -3.39
N ILE A 125 -4.95 7.59 -4.23
CA ILE A 125 -6.05 8.47 -3.79
C ILE A 125 -7.34 7.67 -3.79
N VAL A 126 -8.00 7.61 -2.65
CA VAL A 126 -9.33 7.01 -2.54
C VAL A 126 -10.36 8.11 -2.66
N ILE A 127 -11.32 7.94 -3.57
CA ILE A 127 -12.36 8.93 -3.83
C ILE A 127 -13.76 8.36 -3.62
N ASP A 128 -14.68 9.21 -3.19
CA ASP A 128 -16.10 8.91 -3.20
C ASP A 128 -16.65 9.07 -4.63
N PRO A 129 -17.32 8.06 -5.20
CA PRO A 129 -17.80 8.12 -6.59
C PRO A 129 -18.94 9.11 -6.78
N GLY A 130 -19.71 9.42 -5.72
CA GLY A 130 -20.83 10.35 -5.78
C GLY A 130 -20.37 11.79 -5.94
N THR A 131 -19.43 12.22 -5.11
CA THR A 131 -18.91 13.59 -5.06
C THR A 131 -17.66 13.81 -5.90
N GLY A 132 -16.87 12.74 -6.13
CA GLY A 132 -15.54 12.82 -6.74
C GLY A 132 -14.49 13.48 -5.83
N GLU A 133 -14.80 13.60 -4.54
CA GLU A 133 -13.89 14.15 -3.53
C GLU A 133 -12.97 13.05 -2.97
N SER A 134 -11.78 13.45 -2.55
CA SER A 134 -10.84 12.54 -1.90
C SER A 134 -11.31 12.21 -0.48
N ILE A 135 -11.45 10.92 -0.18
CA ILE A 135 -11.66 10.40 1.17
C ILE A 135 -10.32 10.39 1.93
N GLY A 136 -9.23 10.13 1.21
CA GLY A 136 -7.88 10.10 1.75
C GLY A 136 -6.87 9.57 0.75
N GLN A 137 -5.62 9.46 1.22
CA GLN A 137 -4.51 9.01 0.38
C GLN A 137 -3.59 8.05 1.14
N LEU A 138 -3.05 7.09 0.41
CA LEU A 138 -2.02 6.15 0.85
C LEU A 138 -0.76 6.30 0.00
N GLY A 139 0.35 5.79 0.50
CA GLY A 139 1.64 5.78 -0.18
C GLY A 139 2.29 4.41 -0.21
N ALA A 140 3.56 4.35 -0.62
CA ALA A 140 4.35 3.13 -0.58
C ALA A 140 5.04 2.94 0.77
N SER A 141 5.17 1.69 1.19
CA SER A 141 6.01 1.28 2.32
C SER A 141 6.88 0.08 1.92
N ARG A 142 8.09 -0.02 2.50
CA ARG A 142 8.95 -1.21 2.33
C ARG A 142 8.36 -2.44 3.00
N GLU A 143 7.59 -2.22 4.06
CA GLU A 143 6.98 -3.24 4.90
C GLU A 143 5.49 -3.45 4.55
N ALA A 144 5.07 -2.96 3.37
CA ALA A 144 3.70 -3.15 2.91
C ALA A 144 3.42 -4.64 2.72
N THR A 145 2.33 -5.09 3.33
CA THR A 145 1.70 -6.38 3.05
C THR A 145 0.27 -6.12 2.58
N PRO A 146 -0.38 -7.09 1.91
CA PRO A 146 -1.78 -6.96 1.52
C PRO A 146 -2.67 -6.61 2.71
N GLU A 147 -2.48 -7.29 3.84
CA GLU A 147 -3.27 -7.07 5.07
C GLU A 147 -3.11 -5.64 5.61
N LYS A 148 -1.87 -5.15 5.73
CA LYS A 148 -1.60 -3.78 6.23
C LYS A 148 -2.24 -2.74 5.29
N PHE A 149 -2.04 -2.89 3.99
CA PHE A 149 -2.58 -1.95 3.01
C PHE A 149 -4.12 -1.97 2.98
N ILE A 150 -4.73 -3.15 3.04
CA ILE A 150 -6.19 -3.31 3.14
C ILE A 150 -6.71 -2.65 4.42
N THR A 151 -6.03 -2.84 5.56
CA THR A 151 -6.42 -2.22 6.83
C THR A 151 -6.42 -0.69 6.74
N GLU A 152 -5.33 -0.09 6.23
CA GLU A 152 -5.24 1.36 6.04
C GLU A 152 -6.32 1.88 5.07
N LEU A 153 -6.60 1.12 4.02
CA LEU A 153 -7.65 1.45 3.06
C LEU A 153 -9.04 1.37 3.68
N GLU A 154 -9.32 0.33 4.46
CA GLU A 154 -10.58 0.17 5.20
C GLU A 154 -10.80 1.30 6.20
N GLU A 155 -9.75 1.78 6.87
CA GLU A 155 -9.83 2.96 7.74
C GLU A 155 -10.26 4.22 6.95
N LEU A 156 -9.72 4.42 5.75
CA LEU A 156 -10.15 5.53 4.90
C LEU A 156 -11.61 5.37 4.49
N LEU A 157 -12.03 4.15 4.13
CA LEU A 157 -13.40 3.87 3.70
C LEU A 157 -14.44 4.11 4.80
N LEU A 158 -14.06 3.98 6.05
CA LEU A 158 -14.94 4.34 7.18
C LEU A 158 -15.15 5.85 7.37
N GLN A 159 -14.31 6.67 6.72
CA GLN A 159 -14.46 8.13 6.70
C GLN A 159 -15.35 8.61 5.53
N ARG A 160 -15.84 7.67 4.73
CA ARG A 160 -16.70 7.96 3.58
C ARG A 160 -17.99 8.62 4.03
N PRO A 161 -18.50 9.63 3.29
CA PRO A 161 -19.79 10.25 3.56
C PRO A 161 -20.91 9.20 3.68
N GLY A 162 -21.72 9.28 4.73
CA GLY A 162 -22.85 8.37 4.96
C GLY A 162 -22.52 7.10 5.75
N VAL A 163 -21.25 6.84 6.10
CA VAL A 163 -20.89 5.76 7.02
C VAL A 163 -21.04 6.23 8.47
N ASP A 164 -22.02 5.67 9.15
CA ASP A 164 -22.26 5.94 10.58
C ASP A 164 -21.72 4.76 11.41
N LEU A 165 -20.49 4.89 11.89
CA LEU A 165 -19.83 3.87 12.70
C LEU A 165 -20.58 3.55 13.99
N SER A 166 -21.38 4.47 14.53
CA SER A 166 -22.17 4.22 15.74
C SER A 166 -23.26 3.17 15.54
N LYS A 167 -23.65 2.91 14.27
CA LYS A 167 -24.56 1.83 13.90
C LYS A 167 -23.87 0.48 13.69
N LEU A 168 -22.54 0.49 13.49
CA LEU A 168 -21.74 -0.68 13.16
C LEU A 168 -20.95 -1.20 14.36
N LEU A 169 -20.58 -0.33 15.28
CA LEU A 169 -19.80 -0.65 16.47
C LEU A 169 -20.60 -0.37 17.76
N SER A 170 -20.28 -1.10 18.83
CA SER A 170 -20.80 -0.77 20.15
C SER A 170 -20.21 0.55 20.66
N PRO A 171 -20.86 1.24 21.62
CA PRO A 171 -20.28 2.45 22.22
C PRO A 171 -18.88 2.24 22.81
N GLU A 172 -18.60 1.06 23.33
CA GLU A 172 -17.31 0.66 23.88
C GLU A 172 -16.26 0.50 22.76
N ASP A 173 -16.59 -0.20 21.67
CA ASP A 173 -15.74 -0.35 20.50
C ASP A 173 -15.45 1.00 19.85
N MET A 174 -16.45 1.88 19.75
CA MET A 174 -16.27 3.26 19.25
C MET A 174 -15.27 4.05 20.10
N LYS A 175 -15.41 4.00 21.42
CA LYS A 175 -14.49 4.66 22.35
C LYS A 175 -13.07 4.10 22.19
N ARG A 176 -12.92 2.77 22.07
CA ARG A 176 -11.61 2.13 21.86
C ARG A 176 -10.99 2.53 20.53
N LEU A 177 -11.76 2.55 19.45
CA LEU A 177 -11.30 2.98 18.12
C LEU A 177 -10.78 4.43 18.15
N GLU A 178 -11.48 5.33 18.82
CA GLU A 178 -11.04 6.73 18.92
C GLU A 178 -9.74 6.85 19.75
N GLN A 179 -9.60 6.10 20.82
CA GLN A 179 -8.36 6.04 21.59
C GLN A 179 -7.19 5.53 20.74
N LEU A 180 -7.39 4.44 20.00
CA LEU A 180 -6.38 3.87 19.11
C LEU A 180 -5.94 4.85 18.01
N ARG A 181 -6.86 5.62 17.44
CA ARG A 181 -6.56 6.66 16.45
C ARG A 181 -5.68 7.77 17.04
N GLN A 182 -5.97 8.19 18.28
CA GLN A 182 -5.15 9.16 18.99
C GLN A 182 -3.76 8.60 19.30
N GLU A 183 -3.69 7.36 19.80
CA GLU A 183 -2.43 6.65 20.04
C GLU A 183 -1.60 6.51 18.75
N LYS A 184 -2.22 6.13 17.63
CA LYS A 184 -1.58 6.04 16.31
C LYS A 184 -0.98 7.37 15.87
N THR A 185 -1.71 8.46 16.08
CA THR A 185 -1.23 9.81 15.73
C THR A 185 0.02 10.18 16.54
N ILE A 186 0.03 9.87 17.85
CA ILE A 186 1.18 10.11 18.72
C ILE A 186 2.39 9.26 18.28
N VAL A 187 2.18 7.97 18.02
CA VAL A 187 3.24 7.06 17.57
C VAL A 187 3.81 7.52 16.23
N LYS A 188 2.95 7.90 15.28
CA LYS A 188 3.36 8.40 13.97
C LYS A 188 4.22 9.66 14.08
N ALA A 189 3.83 10.61 14.93
CA ALA A 189 4.62 11.81 15.22
C ALA A 189 5.99 11.46 15.82
N GLY A 190 6.02 10.53 16.77
CA GLY A 190 7.26 10.03 17.37
C GLY A 190 8.20 9.36 16.37
N ILE A 191 7.66 8.54 15.46
CA ILE A 191 8.41 7.90 14.36
C ILE A 191 9.00 8.97 13.43
N GLU A 192 8.22 9.98 13.07
CA GLU A 192 8.68 11.07 12.18
C GLU A 192 9.79 11.91 12.84
N GLU A 193 9.65 12.26 14.09
CA GLU A 193 10.66 13.00 14.86
C GLU A 193 11.94 12.17 15.02
N PHE A 194 11.79 10.89 15.37
CA PHE A 194 12.92 9.96 15.45
C PHE A 194 13.65 9.82 14.12
N GLY A 195 12.92 9.66 13.03
CA GLY A 195 13.49 9.59 11.67
C GLY A 195 14.25 10.84 11.28
N LYS A 196 13.72 12.04 11.59
CA LYS A 196 14.43 13.31 11.36
C LYS A 196 15.76 13.36 12.12
N LYS A 197 15.76 12.98 13.40
CA LYS A 197 16.95 12.94 14.24
C LYS A 197 17.99 11.93 13.72
N ALA A 198 17.55 10.69 13.45
CA ALA A 198 18.42 9.64 12.92
C ALA A 198 19.06 10.04 11.58
N ASN A 199 18.27 10.57 10.65
CA ASN A 199 18.76 11.01 9.36
C ASN A 199 19.78 12.15 9.47
N ALA A 200 19.56 13.11 10.38
CA ALA A 200 20.49 14.22 10.60
C ALA A 200 21.84 13.74 11.17
N GLU A 201 21.84 12.80 12.11
CA GLU A 201 23.07 12.27 12.72
C GLU A 201 23.80 11.31 11.75
N LEU A 202 23.08 10.37 11.14
CA LEU A 202 23.67 9.44 10.16
C LEU A 202 24.20 10.17 8.93
N GLY A 203 23.53 11.26 8.50
CA GLY A 203 24.00 12.09 7.41
C GLY A 203 25.35 12.74 7.70
N LYS A 204 25.57 13.23 8.94
CA LYS A 204 26.88 13.76 9.37
C LYS A 204 27.96 12.70 9.35
N LEU A 205 27.68 11.50 9.88
CA LEU A 205 28.63 10.39 9.88
C LEU A 205 28.94 9.90 8.46
N HIS A 206 27.93 9.82 7.60
CA HIS A 206 28.14 9.47 6.19
C HIS A 206 29.02 10.50 5.45
N LYS A 207 28.84 11.78 5.72
CA LYS A 207 29.69 12.83 5.18
C LYS A 207 31.15 12.67 5.64
N ALA A 208 31.37 12.35 6.92
CA ALA A 208 32.71 12.11 7.46
C ALA A 208 33.43 10.94 6.77
N ILE A 209 32.68 9.87 6.38
CA ILE A 209 33.24 8.76 5.57
C ILE A 209 33.73 9.26 4.21
N GLY A 210 32.97 10.16 3.56
CA GLY A 210 33.37 10.73 2.26
C GLY A 210 34.55 11.69 2.33
N GLU A 211 34.74 12.38 3.43
CA GLU A 211 35.82 13.36 3.66
C GLU A 211 37.12 12.70 4.16
N ALA A 212 37.09 11.49 4.68
CA ALA A 212 38.25 10.77 5.17
C ALA A 212 39.19 10.35 4.04
N LYS A 213 40.42 10.90 4.03
CA LYS A 213 41.44 10.61 3.01
C LYS A 213 42.32 9.42 3.38
N GLU A 214 42.57 9.22 4.66
CA GLU A 214 43.40 8.14 5.18
C GLU A 214 42.56 6.87 5.35
N LYS A 215 43.15 5.68 5.01
CA LYS A 215 42.45 4.38 5.08
C LYS A 215 41.91 4.08 6.47
N ASP A 216 42.74 4.32 7.49
CA ASP A 216 42.38 4.04 8.89
C ASP A 216 41.28 5.00 9.39
N ALA A 217 41.34 6.27 9.00
CA ALA A 217 40.32 7.25 9.31
C ALA A 217 38.96 6.89 8.67
N LYS A 218 38.98 6.39 7.44
CA LYS A 218 37.77 5.92 6.74
C LYS A 218 37.17 4.70 7.43
N ALA A 219 37.99 3.73 7.79
CA ALA A 219 37.53 2.53 8.50
C ALA A 219 36.92 2.87 9.87
N ALA A 220 37.53 3.81 10.60
CA ALA A 220 36.97 4.31 11.86
C ALA A 220 35.62 5.01 11.68
N ALA A 221 35.46 5.85 10.64
CA ALA A 221 34.20 6.53 10.33
C ALA A 221 33.09 5.56 9.92
N GLU A 222 33.41 4.52 9.13
CA GLU A 222 32.49 3.45 8.77
C GLU A 222 32.03 2.65 10.00
N ALA A 223 32.94 2.34 10.91
CA ALA A 223 32.63 1.66 12.16
C ALA A 223 31.68 2.50 13.05
N ALA A 224 31.96 3.80 13.17
CA ALA A 224 31.12 4.73 13.91
C ALA A 224 29.69 4.83 13.30
N PHE A 225 29.59 4.89 11.97
CA PHE A 225 28.31 4.88 11.28
C PHE A 225 27.51 3.60 11.57
N LYS A 226 28.14 2.43 11.44
CA LYS A 226 27.50 1.14 11.72
C LYS A 226 27.03 1.02 13.16
N ALA A 227 27.87 1.44 14.12
CA ALA A 227 27.52 1.40 15.54
C ALA A 227 26.29 2.30 15.81
N ARG A 228 26.28 3.53 15.26
CA ARG A 228 25.19 4.47 15.45
C ARG A 228 23.89 4.00 14.77
N LEU A 229 23.99 3.39 13.59
CA LEU A 229 22.85 2.79 12.92
C LEU A 229 22.20 1.70 13.78
N ALA A 230 22.99 0.78 14.33
CA ALA A 230 22.49 -0.28 15.20
C ALA A 230 21.81 0.26 16.47
N GLU A 231 22.33 1.36 17.06
CA GLU A 231 21.69 2.02 18.19
C GLU A 231 20.32 2.60 17.80
N PHE A 232 20.21 3.23 16.63
CA PHE A 232 18.95 3.76 16.13
C PHE A 232 17.95 2.64 15.82
N GLU A 233 18.37 1.55 15.20
CA GLU A 233 17.50 0.38 14.94
C GLU A 233 16.93 -0.19 16.24
N LYS A 234 17.78 -0.37 17.26
CA LYS A 234 17.35 -0.83 18.57
C LYS A 234 16.38 0.13 19.27
N ALA A 235 16.63 1.44 19.16
CA ALA A 235 15.76 2.46 19.77
C ALA A 235 14.45 2.65 19.01
N PHE A 236 14.42 2.33 17.71
CA PHE A 236 13.24 2.43 16.87
C PHE A 236 12.25 1.26 17.05
N ALA A 237 12.76 0.06 17.30
CA ALA A 237 11.98 -1.17 17.40
C ALA A 237 10.74 -1.06 18.34
N PRO A 238 10.81 -0.47 19.55
CA PRO A 238 9.62 -0.32 20.40
C PRO A 238 8.53 0.58 19.81
N LEU A 239 8.90 1.61 19.06
CA LEU A 239 7.93 2.49 18.40
C LEU A 239 7.23 1.77 17.26
N GLN A 240 7.97 0.98 16.49
CA GLN A 240 7.44 0.16 15.41
C GLN A 240 6.47 -0.91 15.96
N GLU A 241 6.89 -1.67 16.97
CA GLU A 241 6.06 -2.70 17.60
C GLU A 241 4.75 -2.11 18.17
N LYS A 242 4.84 -0.92 18.79
CA LYS A 242 3.65 -0.22 19.29
C LYS A 242 2.71 0.17 18.15
N GLY A 243 3.25 0.67 17.03
CA GLY A 243 2.47 1.00 15.84
C GLY A 243 1.74 -0.23 15.26
N GLU A 244 2.45 -1.35 15.13
CA GLU A 244 1.90 -2.61 14.62
C GLU A 244 0.76 -3.14 15.49
N LYS A 245 0.90 -3.12 16.82
CA LYS A 245 -0.18 -3.52 17.74
C LYS A 245 -1.43 -2.63 17.62
N ILE A 246 -1.24 -1.32 17.47
CA ILE A 246 -2.36 -0.39 17.26
C ILE A 246 -3.08 -0.73 15.94
N ASP A 247 -2.34 -0.99 14.87
CA ASP A 247 -2.91 -1.33 13.57
C ASP A 247 -3.67 -2.66 13.60
N GLU A 248 -3.16 -3.66 14.31
CA GLU A 248 -3.84 -4.95 14.53
C GLU A 248 -5.17 -4.77 15.28
N GLU A 249 -5.19 -3.97 16.37
CA GLU A 249 -6.41 -3.71 17.15
C GLU A 249 -7.44 -2.92 16.32
N ILE A 250 -7.01 -1.91 15.57
CA ILE A 250 -7.88 -1.17 14.65
C ILE A 250 -8.48 -2.12 13.61
N SER A 251 -7.65 -2.95 12.98
CA SER A 251 -8.10 -3.94 12.00
C SER A 251 -9.17 -4.88 12.59
N ALA A 252 -8.96 -5.35 13.81
CA ALA A 252 -9.93 -6.23 14.48
C ALA A 252 -11.28 -5.53 14.71
N LEU A 253 -11.29 -4.26 15.13
CA LEU A 253 -12.51 -3.47 15.31
C LEU A 253 -13.22 -3.21 13.99
N LEU A 254 -12.46 -2.92 12.91
CA LEU A 254 -13.03 -2.69 11.58
C LEU A 254 -13.63 -3.97 10.98
N LYS A 255 -12.95 -5.11 11.14
CA LYS A 255 -13.50 -6.43 10.76
C LYS A 255 -14.82 -6.71 11.49
N LYS A 256 -14.94 -6.35 12.78
CA LYS A 256 -16.16 -6.49 13.56
C LYS A 256 -17.29 -5.58 13.04
N ALA A 257 -16.97 -4.35 12.63
CA ALA A 257 -17.92 -3.42 12.03
C ALA A 257 -18.47 -3.93 10.69
N ARG A 258 -17.66 -4.62 9.88
CA ARG A 258 -18.05 -5.16 8.56
C ARG A 258 -18.86 -6.45 8.64
N GLY A 259 -18.76 -7.20 9.71
CA GLY A 259 -19.50 -8.45 9.92
C GLY A 259 -20.95 -8.27 10.36
N LYS A 260 -21.42 -7.01 10.48
CA LYS A 260 -22.79 -6.62 10.79
C LYS A 260 -23.42 -5.89 9.60
#